data_a6c6e2a90472e3e738bf636933f9f279
#
_entry.id   a6c6e2a90472e3e738bf636933f9f279
#
_cell.length_a   1.000
_cell.length_b   1.000
_cell.length_c   1.000
_cell.angle_alpha   90.00
_cell.angle_beta   90.00
_cell.angle_gamma   90.00
#
_symmetry.space_group_name_H-M   'P 1'
#
loop_
_entity.id
_entity.type
_entity.pdbx_description
1 polymer ?
#
loop_
_entity_poly.entity_id
_entity_poly.type
_entity_poly.pdbx_seq_one_letter_code
_entity_poly.pdbx_strand_id
1 'polypeptide(L)'
;MKILRASEDYLETMLMMKEKHGYIRSIDVASYLGVTKPSVSYATKRLRENGYITMDKDGLITLTAKGMDIASRTLERHHVLTAFFESSVEVKADGEYILH
;
A
#
# COMPACT_ATOMS: atom_id res chain seq x y z
N MET A 1 -14.85 -10.77 -8.16
CA MET A 1 -14.90 -9.38 -8.66
C MET A 1 -13.48 -8.83 -8.75
N LYS A 2 -13.18 -8.21 -9.86
CA LYS A 2 -11.86 -7.65 -10.08
C LYS A 2 -11.69 -6.36 -9.27
N ILE A 3 -10.63 -6.28 -8.46
CA ILE A 3 -10.33 -5.09 -7.68
C ILE A 3 -9.64 -4.06 -8.58
N LEU A 4 -9.99 -2.78 -8.41
CA LEU A 4 -9.37 -1.70 -9.16
C LEU A 4 -7.96 -1.43 -8.67
N ARG A 5 -7.09 -1.01 -9.59
CA ARG A 5 -5.69 -0.70 -9.28
C ARG A 5 -5.57 0.34 -8.15
N ALA A 6 -6.43 1.35 -8.17
CA ALA A 6 -6.42 2.36 -7.11
C ALA A 6 -6.67 1.74 -5.74
N SER A 7 -7.59 0.78 -5.66
CA SER A 7 -7.86 0.08 -4.40
C SER A 7 -6.66 -0.76 -3.96
N GLU A 8 -5.98 -1.39 -4.91
CA GLU A 8 -4.75 -2.13 -4.62
C GLU A 8 -3.68 -1.20 -4.04
N ASP A 9 -3.51 -0.02 -4.63
CA ASP A 9 -2.54 0.97 -4.16
C ASP A 9 -2.86 1.45 -2.75
N TYR A 10 -4.13 1.69 -2.45
CA TYR A 10 -4.57 2.06 -1.10
C TYR A 10 -4.25 0.97 -0.09
N LEU A 11 -4.60 -0.28 -0.42
CA LEU A 11 -4.38 -1.40 0.49
C LEU A 11 -2.91 -1.69 0.71
N GLU A 12 -2.10 -1.61 -0.36
CA GLU A 12 -0.65 -1.75 -0.25
C GLU A 12 -0.06 -0.69 0.67
N THR A 13 -0.46 0.57 0.48
CA THR A 13 0.02 1.68 1.30
C THR A 13 -0.37 1.47 2.76
N MET A 14 -1.59 0.99 3.01
CA MET A 14 -2.05 0.69 4.36
C MET A 14 -1.18 -0.38 5.02
N LEU A 15 -0.83 -1.44 4.29
CA LEU A 15 0.05 -2.47 4.82
C LEU A 15 1.44 -1.91 5.12
N MET A 16 1.99 -1.09 4.23
CA MET A 16 3.27 -0.43 4.44
C MET A 16 3.25 0.44 5.70
N MET A 17 2.16 1.19 5.91
CA MET A 17 2.01 2.03 7.10
C MET A 17 1.92 1.20 8.37
N LYS A 18 1.21 0.06 8.30
CA LYS A 18 1.12 -0.87 9.41
C LYS A 18 2.49 -1.40 9.81
N GLU A 19 3.30 -1.78 8.83
CA GLU A 19 4.64 -2.28 9.06
C GLU A 19 5.58 -1.20 9.59
N LYS A 20 5.44 0.02 9.08
CA LYS A 20 6.32 1.14 9.44
C LYS A 20 5.98 1.75 10.79
N HIS A 21 4.69 1.96 11.06
CA HIS A 21 4.23 2.69 12.25
C HIS A 21 3.52 1.82 13.28
N GLY A 22 3.07 0.63 12.90
CA GLY A 22 2.27 -0.23 13.76
C GLY A 22 0.78 0.13 13.77
N TYR A 23 0.39 1.16 13.03
CA TYR A 23 -1.01 1.60 12.90
C TYR A 23 -1.24 2.23 11.53
N ILE A 24 -2.51 2.38 11.16
CA ILE A 24 -2.90 2.93 9.87
C ILE A 24 -3.88 4.07 10.09
N ARG A 25 -3.56 5.26 9.56
CA ARG A 25 -4.43 6.42 9.59
C ARG A 25 -4.64 6.95 8.17
N SER A 26 -5.88 7.39 7.88
CA SER A 26 -6.22 7.93 6.56
C SER A 26 -5.32 9.09 6.14
N ILE A 27 -4.97 9.97 7.10
CA ILE A 27 -4.14 11.14 6.78
C ILE A 27 -2.76 10.73 6.29
N ASP A 28 -2.19 9.68 6.85
CA ASP A 28 -0.87 9.19 6.43
C ASP A 28 -0.95 8.56 5.06
N VAL A 29 -2.01 7.82 4.79
CA VAL A 29 -2.26 7.21 3.48
C VAL A 29 -2.42 8.30 2.42
N ALA A 30 -3.22 9.32 2.72
CA ALA A 30 -3.45 10.44 1.81
C ALA A 30 -2.14 11.16 1.49
N SER A 31 -1.34 11.43 2.51
CA SER A 31 -0.06 12.10 2.36
C SER A 31 0.90 11.30 1.49
N TYR A 32 1.00 10.00 1.75
CA TYR A 32 1.91 9.14 0.99
C TYR A 32 1.51 9.06 -0.49
N LEU A 33 0.20 8.91 -0.76
CA LEU A 33 -0.29 8.77 -2.13
C LEU A 33 -0.47 10.14 -2.83
N GLY A 34 -0.36 11.22 -2.10
CA GLY A 34 -0.53 12.56 -2.68
C GLY A 34 -1.96 12.85 -3.10
N VAL A 35 -2.94 12.30 -2.38
CA VAL A 35 -4.36 12.48 -2.68
C VAL A 35 -5.00 13.42 -1.65
N THR A 36 -6.17 13.97 -2.00
CA THR A 36 -6.90 14.89 -1.13
C THR A 36 -7.64 14.13 -0.03
N LYS A 37 -8.02 14.84 1.04
CA LYS A 37 -8.83 14.26 2.11
C LYS A 37 -10.16 13.71 1.60
N PRO A 38 -10.92 14.43 0.75
CA PRO A 38 -12.14 13.86 0.17
C PRO A 38 -11.89 12.57 -0.60
N SER A 39 -10.79 12.51 -1.36
CA SER A 39 -10.45 11.31 -2.13
C SER A 39 -10.17 10.12 -1.23
N VAL A 40 -9.36 10.31 -0.18
CA VAL A 40 -9.05 9.20 0.74
C VAL A 40 -10.28 8.79 1.54
N SER A 41 -11.13 9.75 1.92
CA SER A 41 -12.37 9.45 2.62
C SER A 41 -13.31 8.60 1.77
N TYR A 42 -13.44 8.94 0.50
CA TYR A 42 -14.25 8.17 -0.45
C TYR A 42 -13.68 6.75 -0.61
N ALA A 43 -12.38 6.65 -0.81
CA ALA A 43 -11.72 5.36 -1.00
C ALA A 43 -11.84 4.46 0.23
N THR A 44 -11.63 5.01 1.43
CA THR A 44 -11.74 4.22 2.66
C THR A 44 -13.17 3.77 2.91
N LYS A 45 -14.15 4.61 2.58
CA LYS A 45 -15.55 4.22 2.68
C LYS A 45 -15.86 3.04 1.76
N ARG A 46 -15.39 3.09 0.50
CA ARG A 46 -15.58 2.01 -0.45
C ARG A 46 -14.90 0.73 0.01
N LEU A 47 -13.68 0.85 0.52
CA LEU A 47 -12.95 -0.32 1.01
C LEU A 47 -13.66 -0.96 2.21
N ARG A 48 -14.23 -0.15 3.11
CA ARG A 48 -15.01 -0.68 4.22
C ARG A 48 -16.26 -1.38 3.72
N GLU A 49 -16.99 -0.76 2.79
CA GLU A 49 -18.22 -1.34 2.24
C GLU A 49 -17.96 -2.68 1.56
N ASN A 50 -16.78 -2.85 0.98
CA ASN A 50 -16.41 -4.08 0.29
C ASN A 50 -15.68 -5.08 1.19
N GLY A 51 -15.55 -4.78 2.48
CA GLY A 51 -15.00 -5.72 3.45
C GLY A 51 -13.49 -5.86 3.45
N TYR A 52 -12.77 -4.91 2.88
CA TYR A 52 -11.30 -4.95 2.84
C TYR A 52 -10.64 -4.35 4.07
N ILE A 53 -11.32 -3.41 4.72
CA ILE A 53 -10.82 -2.75 5.92
C ILE A 53 -11.94 -2.52 6.91
N THR A 54 -11.57 -2.26 8.16
CA THR A 54 -12.47 -1.72 9.18
C THR A 54 -11.86 -0.44 9.71
N MET A 55 -12.68 0.39 10.33
CA MET A 55 -12.21 1.64 10.94
C MET A 55 -12.90 1.79 12.29
N ASP A 56 -12.12 2.10 13.33
CA ASP A 56 -12.70 2.31 14.66
C ASP A 56 -13.14 3.77 14.82
N LYS A 57 -13.69 4.07 16.00
CA LYS A 57 -14.20 5.42 16.31
C LYS A 57 -13.12 6.49 16.31
N ASP A 58 -11.87 6.11 16.47
CA ASP A 58 -10.75 7.04 16.50
C ASP A 58 -10.10 7.20 15.12
N GLY A 59 -10.69 6.59 14.11
CA GLY A 59 -10.21 6.69 12.74
C GLY A 59 -9.04 5.77 12.41
N LEU A 60 -8.72 4.83 13.29
CA LEU A 60 -7.69 3.85 13.02
C LEU A 60 -8.22 2.75 12.12
N ILE A 61 -7.46 2.44 11.10
CA ILE A 61 -7.83 1.46 10.08
C ILE A 61 -7.19 0.12 10.40
N THR A 62 -7.95 -0.96 10.19
CA THR A 62 -7.44 -2.33 10.29
C THR A 62 -7.74 -3.04 8.98
N LEU A 63 -6.73 -3.72 8.43
CA LEU A 63 -6.92 -4.56 7.26
C LEU A 63 -7.64 -5.85 7.69
N THR A 64 -8.70 -6.20 6.98
CA THR A 64 -9.35 -7.50 7.18
C THR A 64 -8.48 -8.58 6.52
N ALA A 65 -8.80 -9.86 6.74
CA ALA A 65 -8.10 -10.94 6.06
C ALA A 65 -8.15 -10.77 4.54
N LYS A 66 -9.30 -10.34 4.02
CA LYS A 66 -9.51 -10.08 2.60
C LYS A 66 -8.62 -8.92 2.10
N GLY A 67 -8.57 -7.84 2.88
CA GLY A 67 -7.73 -6.68 2.54
C GLY A 67 -6.25 -7.00 2.66
N MET A 68 -5.86 -7.74 3.68
CA MET A 68 -4.48 -8.16 3.89
C MET A 68 -3.99 -9.03 2.74
N ASP A 69 -4.84 -9.93 2.25
CA ASP A 69 -4.50 -10.80 1.13
C ASP A 69 -4.17 -9.99 -0.12
N ILE A 70 -5.01 -9.00 -0.46
CA ILE A 70 -4.78 -8.14 -1.61
C ILE A 70 -3.53 -7.27 -1.41
N ALA A 71 -3.39 -6.67 -0.22
CA ALA A 71 -2.26 -5.81 0.10
C ALA A 71 -0.94 -6.57 0.01
N SER A 72 -0.92 -7.78 0.57
CA SER A 72 0.28 -8.64 0.56
C SER A 72 0.68 -9.03 -0.84
N ARG A 73 -0.28 -9.41 -1.67
CA ARG A 73 0.01 -9.79 -3.06
C ARG A 73 0.51 -8.61 -3.87
N THR A 74 -0.07 -7.42 -3.66
CA THR A 74 0.35 -6.22 -4.36
C THR A 74 1.76 -5.84 -3.97
N LEU A 75 2.05 -5.85 -2.67
CA LEU A 75 3.37 -5.53 -2.14
C LEU A 75 4.41 -6.54 -2.63
N GLU A 76 4.07 -7.83 -2.58
CA GLU A 76 4.96 -8.88 -3.04
C GLU A 76 5.27 -8.76 -4.52
N ARG A 77 4.26 -8.43 -5.33
CA ARG A 77 4.44 -8.23 -6.77
C ARG A 77 5.43 -7.09 -7.05
N HIS A 78 5.30 -5.98 -6.33
CA HIS A 78 6.22 -4.86 -6.46
C HIS A 78 7.61 -5.21 -5.95
N HIS A 79 7.68 -5.98 -4.87
CA HIS A 79 8.96 -6.43 -4.31
C HIS A 79 9.70 -7.36 -5.28
N VAL A 80 8.98 -8.29 -5.91
CA VAL A 80 9.55 -9.20 -6.91
C VAL A 80 10.09 -8.41 -8.10
N LEU A 81 9.35 -7.41 -8.58
CA LEU A 81 9.81 -6.56 -9.68
C LEU A 81 11.07 -5.79 -9.28
N THR A 82 11.11 -5.27 -8.06
CA THR A 82 12.29 -4.58 -7.54
C THR A 82 13.49 -5.51 -7.45
N ALA A 83 13.29 -6.71 -6.93
CA ALA A 83 14.35 -7.71 -6.80
C ALA A 83 14.88 -8.13 -8.18
N PHE A 84 13.97 -8.32 -9.14
CA PHE A 84 14.36 -8.64 -10.51
C PHE A 84 15.20 -7.51 -11.12
N PHE A 85 14.76 -6.28 -10.93
CA PHE A 85 15.47 -5.12 -11.42
C PHE A 85 16.87 -5.01 -10.79
N GLU A 86 16.95 -5.23 -9.49
CA GLU A 86 18.23 -5.18 -8.76
C GLU A 86 19.19 -6.29 -9.20
N SER A 87 18.66 -7.46 -9.58
CA SER A 87 19.52 -8.54 -10.08
C SER A 87 20.10 -8.23 -11.46
N SER A 88 19.48 -7.31 -12.20
CA SER A 88 19.95 -6.86 -13.51
C SER A 88 20.79 -5.59 -13.42
N VAL A 89 20.89 -5.00 -12.23
CA VAL A 89 21.58 -3.74 -12.00
C VAL A 89 22.48 -3.89 -10.79
N GLU A 90 23.71 -3.45 -10.91
CA GLU A 90 24.67 -3.45 -9.82
C GLU A 90 24.87 -2.03 -9.32
N VAL A 91 24.93 -1.85 -7.99
CA VAL A 91 25.18 -0.54 -7.39
C VAL A 91 26.67 -0.39 -7.12
N LYS A 92 27.28 0.64 -7.69
CA LYS A 92 28.67 0.97 -7.41
C LYS A 92 28.84 1.52 -5.99
N ALA A 93 30.07 1.51 -5.51
CA ALA A 93 30.39 2.04 -4.19
C ALA A 93 30.01 3.51 -4.02
N ASP A 94 29.92 4.27 -5.10
CA ASP A 94 29.56 5.69 -5.10
C ASP A 94 28.05 5.90 -5.26
N GLY A 95 27.27 4.83 -5.30
CA GLY A 95 25.83 4.91 -5.45
C GLY A 95 25.30 4.86 -6.87
N GLU A 96 26.19 4.79 -7.87
CA GLU A 96 25.74 4.64 -9.24
C GLU A 96 25.35 3.19 -9.54
N TYR A 97 24.42 3.04 -10.49
CA TYR A 97 23.94 1.72 -10.92
C TYR A 97 24.60 1.32 -12.23
N ILE A 98 24.95 0.06 -12.32
CA ILE A 98 25.53 -0.52 -13.54
C ILE A 98 24.62 -1.65 -14.00
N LEU A 99 24.24 -1.64 -15.29
CA LEU A 99 23.49 -2.74 -15.89
C LEU A 99 24.45 -3.90 -16.17
N HIS A 100 24.03 -5.08 -15.82
CA HIS A 100 24.77 -6.31 -16.13
C HIS A 100 24.53 -6.79 -17.53
#